data_e43ad4bac48d5a3c4d14a66d1c9402fb
#
_entry.id   e43ad4bac48d5a3c4d14a66d1c9402fb
#
_cell.length_a   1.000
_cell.length_b   1.000
_cell.length_c   1.000
_cell.angle_alpha   90.00
_cell.angle_beta   90.00
_cell.angle_gamma   90.00
#
_symmetry.space_group_name_H-M   'P 1'
#
loop_
_entity.id
_entity.type
_entity.pdbx_description
1 polymer ?
#
loop_
_entity_poly.entity_id
_entity_poly.type
_entity_poly.pdbx_seq_one_letter_code
_entity_poly.pdbx_strand_id
1 'polypeptide(L)'
;MNKSFSLYVDMHIVWPDITVLGEVIHDNGGKLFLAHPYKYSKKVNIEEMLNSCRTYIDGIEVSNESENADQVNYLYDYAIRNNLLISAGSDFHGSKGHNNLMVNYLSEEMEDRIENWIPTVPGKVKILKK
;
A
#
# COMPACT_ATOMS: atom_id res chain seq x y z
N MET A 1 -2.57 37.44 -10.41
CA MET A 1 -3.47 36.72 -9.48
C MET A 1 -3.73 35.33 -10.03
N ASN A 2 -2.98 34.33 -9.60
CA ASN A 2 -3.25 32.94 -9.94
C ASN A 2 -4.41 32.45 -9.05
N LYS A 3 -5.62 32.40 -9.63
CA LYS A 3 -6.70 31.65 -9.02
C LYS A 3 -6.34 30.17 -9.12
N SER A 4 -5.90 29.56 -8.02
CA SER A 4 -5.85 28.12 -7.89
C SER A 4 -7.28 27.62 -8.08
N PHE A 5 -7.52 26.92 -9.18
CA PHE A 5 -8.71 26.13 -9.36
C PHE A 5 -8.65 24.98 -8.36
N SER A 6 -9.21 25.21 -7.19
CA SER A 6 -9.62 24.11 -6.32
C SER A 6 -10.88 23.54 -6.94
N LEU A 7 -10.77 22.47 -7.68
CA LEU A 7 -11.91 21.65 -8.04
C LEU A 7 -12.39 20.96 -6.75
N TYR A 8 -13.14 21.68 -5.93
CA TYR A 8 -13.98 21.08 -4.93
C TYR A 8 -15.14 20.44 -5.68
N VAL A 9 -14.94 19.22 -6.13
CA VAL A 9 -16.06 18.38 -6.48
C VAL A 9 -16.60 17.90 -5.14
N ASP A 10 -17.74 18.47 -4.74
CA ASP A 10 -18.54 17.96 -3.62
C ASP A 10 -19.18 16.64 -4.09
N MET A 11 -18.30 15.64 -4.23
CA MET A 11 -18.72 14.29 -4.51
C MET A 11 -19.00 13.66 -3.16
N HIS A 12 -20.27 13.44 -2.89
CA HIS A 12 -20.63 12.36 -1.98
C HIS A 12 -20.11 11.06 -2.58
N ILE A 13 -18.80 10.81 -2.41
CA ILE A 13 -18.17 9.58 -2.85
C ILE A 13 -18.70 8.51 -1.90
N VAL A 14 -19.66 7.75 -2.38
CA VAL A 14 -20.02 6.49 -1.76
C VAL A 14 -18.91 5.51 -2.17
N TRP A 15 -17.98 5.27 -1.26
CA TRP A 15 -16.96 4.26 -1.48
C TRP A 15 -17.65 2.89 -1.59
N PRO A 16 -17.36 2.10 -2.61
CA PRO A 16 -17.88 0.75 -2.72
C PRO A 16 -17.40 -0.09 -1.53
N ASP A 17 -18.22 -1.04 -1.12
CA ASP A 17 -17.82 -2.03 -0.15
C ASP A 17 -16.60 -2.80 -0.66
N ILE A 18 -15.67 -3.16 0.25
CA ILE A 18 -14.43 -3.85 -0.10
C ILE A 18 -14.68 -5.18 -0.82
N THR A 19 -15.79 -5.86 -0.52
CA THR A 19 -16.19 -7.11 -1.18
C THR A 19 -16.49 -6.86 -2.65
N VAL A 20 -17.30 -5.85 -2.95
CA VAL A 20 -17.64 -5.46 -4.33
C VAL A 20 -16.40 -4.97 -5.08
N LEU A 21 -15.57 -4.18 -4.42
CA LEU A 21 -14.32 -3.68 -5.02
C LEU A 21 -13.37 -4.84 -5.35
N GLY A 22 -13.23 -5.79 -4.44
CA GLY A 22 -12.40 -6.98 -4.64
C GLY A 22 -12.88 -7.82 -5.83
N GLU A 23 -14.18 -8.10 -5.92
CA GLU A 23 -14.75 -8.84 -7.06
C GLU A 23 -14.45 -8.16 -8.39
N VAL A 24 -14.71 -6.86 -8.52
CA VAL A 24 -14.46 -6.11 -9.75
C VAL A 24 -12.97 -6.13 -10.14
N ILE A 25 -12.06 -5.98 -9.17
CA ILE A 25 -10.62 -6.00 -9.42
C ILE A 25 -10.18 -7.39 -9.85
N HIS A 26 -10.61 -8.45 -9.18
CA HIS A 26 -10.24 -9.83 -9.48
C HIS A 26 -10.79 -10.29 -10.82
N ASP A 27 -12.03 -9.95 -11.16
CA ASP A 27 -12.66 -10.29 -12.45
C ASP A 27 -11.89 -9.67 -13.65
N ASN A 28 -11.16 -8.58 -13.40
CA ASN A 28 -10.30 -7.94 -14.39
C ASN A 28 -8.82 -8.32 -14.26
N GLY A 29 -8.49 -9.36 -13.48
CA GLY A 29 -7.12 -9.86 -13.34
C GLY A 29 -6.20 -8.99 -12.47
N GLY A 30 -6.78 -8.04 -11.71
CA GLY A 30 -6.06 -7.17 -10.79
C GLY A 30 -5.84 -7.80 -9.42
N LYS A 31 -5.11 -7.08 -8.57
CA LYS A 31 -4.87 -7.42 -7.16
C LYS A 31 -5.20 -6.23 -6.27
N LEU A 32 -5.83 -6.50 -5.14
CA LEU A 32 -6.24 -5.50 -4.16
C LEU A 32 -5.25 -5.46 -2.99
N PHE A 33 -4.64 -4.31 -2.76
CA PHE A 33 -3.71 -4.10 -1.66
C PHE A 33 -4.23 -3.07 -0.67
N LEU A 34 -4.01 -3.31 0.63
CA LEU A 34 -4.22 -2.33 1.68
C LEU A 34 -3.01 -1.39 1.73
N ALA A 35 -3.21 -0.14 1.34
CA ALA A 35 -2.16 0.88 1.35
C ALA A 35 -1.96 1.47 2.76
N HIS A 36 -0.72 1.79 3.11
CA HIS A 36 -0.28 2.52 4.33
C HIS A 36 -1.13 2.24 5.59
N PRO A 37 -1.19 0.99 6.10
CA PRO A 37 -2.13 0.58 7.15
C PRO A 37 -2.04 1.41 8.43
N TYR A 38 -0.84 1.83 8.83
CA TYR A 38 -0.63 2.61 10.05
C TYR A 38 -1.22 4.03 10.00
N LYS A 39 -1.51 4.57 8.82
CA LYS A 39 -2.24 5.85 8.72
C LYS A 39 -3.65 5.76 9.29
N TYR A 40 -4.25 4.59 9.26
CA TYR A 40 -5.59 4.32 9.82
C TYR A 40 -5.57 3.94 11.30
N SER A 41 -4.44 3.41 11.81
CA SER A 41 -4.32 2.90 13.18
C SER A 41 -4.45 3.96 14.28
N LYS A 42 -4.43 5.23 13.95
CA LYS A 42 -4.72 6.32 14.89
C LYS A 42 -6.14 6.28 15.45
N LYS A 43 -7.05 5.59 14.77
CA LYS A 43 -8.48 5.50 15.13
C LYS A 43 -8.94 4.08 15.42
N VAL A 44 -8.19 3.07 14.98
CA VAL A 44 -8.57 1.65 15.04
C VAL A 44 -7.33 0.84 15.41
N ASN A 45 -7.48 -0.23 16.18
CA ASN A 45 -6.40 -1.16 16.43
C ASN A 45 -5.93 -1.78 15.11
N ILE A 46 -4.60 -1.77 14.87
CA ILE A 46 -4.02 -2.23 13.60
C ILE A 46 -4.35 -3.70 13.31
N GLU A 47 -4.28 -4.56 14.31
CA GLU A 47 -4.55 -5.99 14.18
C GLU A 47 -6.02 -6.26 13.88
N GLU A 48 -6.94 -5.59 14.57
CA GLU A 48 -8.37 -5.69 14.30
C GLU A 48 -8.71 -5.25 12.87
N MET A 49 -8.12 -4.15 12.42
CA MET A 49 -8.31 -3.66 11.06
C MET A 49 -7.80 -4.66 10.02
N LEU A 50 -6.57 -5.16 10.19
CA LEU A 50 -6.00 -6.14 9.28
C LEU A 50 -6.84 -7.42 9.24
N ASN A 51 -7.27 -7.92 10.41
CA ASN A 51 -8.12 -9.11 10.49
C ASN A 51 -9.49 -8.92 9.82
N SER A 52 -10.04 -7.72 9.83
CA SER A 52 -11.32 -7.42 9.22
C SER A 52 -11.29 -7.41 7.69
N CYS A 53 -10.15 -7.09 7.08
CA CYS A 53 -10.03 -6.96 5.64
C CYS A 53 -9.22 -8.09 4.96
N ARG A 54 -8.47 -8.90 5.71
CA ARG A 54 -7.50 -9.88 5.17
C ARG A 54 -8.06 -10.87 4.16
N THR A 55 -9.35 -11.21 4.25
CA THR A 55 -10.01 -12.16 3.35
C THR A 55 -10.42 -11.55 2.02
N TYR A 56 -10.39 -10.23 1.91
CA TYR A 56 -10.79 -9.47 0.72
C TYR A 56 -9.61 -8.90 -0.06
N ILE A 57 -8.41 -8.84 0.56
CA ILE A 57 -7.21 -8.26 -0.03
C ILE A 57 -6.23 -9.34 -0.46
N ASP A 58 -5.45 -9.06 -1.49
CA ASP A 58 -4.35 -9.93 -1.95
C ASP A 58 -3.05 -9.62 -1.22
N GLY A 59 -2.89 -8.39 -0.74
CA GLY A 59 -1.64 -7.98 -0.12
C GLY A 59 -1.74 -6.72 0.73
N ILE A 60 -0.61 -6.36 1.34
CA ILE A 60 -0.45 -5.21 2.23
C ILE A 60 0.78 -4.42 1.79
N GLU A 61 0.67 -3.09 1.77
CA GLU A 61 1.83 -2.21 1.72
C GLU A 61 2.52 -2.24 3.08
N VAL A 62 3.69 -2.87 3.14
CA VAL A 62 4.43 -3.07 4.40
C VAL A 62 5.33 -1.90 4.75
N SER A 63 5.73 -1.11 3.75
CA SER A 63 6.61 0.04 3.96
C SER A 63 6.23 1.20 3.05
N ASN A 64 6.17 2.38 3.66
CA ASN A 64 6.19 3.66 2.98
C ASN A 64 7.12 4.64 3.73
N GLU A 65 7.04 5.93 3.46
CA GLU A 65 7.92 6.92 4.09
C GLU A 65 7.67 7.12 5.59
N SER A 66 6.48 6.75 6.10
CA SER A 66 6.03 7.08 7.46
C SER A 66 6.18 5.95 8.47
N GLU A 67 6.34 4.71 8.04
CA GLU A 67 6.55 3.57 8.92
C GLU A 67 7.99 3.52 9.42
N ASN A 68 8.15 3.14 10.69
CA ASN A 68 9.44 2.78 11.27
C ASN A 68 9.73 1.27 11.11
N ALA A 69 10.95 0.86 11.45
CA ALA A 69 11.39 -0.52 11.26
C ALA A 69 10.50 -1.56 11.98
N ASP A 70 10.03 -1.26 13.20
CA ASP A 70 9.18 -2.19 13.97
C ASP A 70 7.82 -2.36 13.30
N GLN A 71 7.28 -1.28 12.76
CA GLN A 71 6.00 -1.29 12.02
C GLN A 71 6.11 -2.07 10.72
N VAL A 72 7.19 -1.87 9.97
CA VAL A 72 7.47 -2.63 8.74
C VAL A 72 7.58 -4.12 9.03
N ASN A 73 8.36 -4.49 10.05
CA ASN A 73 8.51 -5.89 10.45
C ASN A 73 7.18 -6.52 10.90
N TYR A 74 6.37 -5.78 11.67
CA TYR A 74 5.05 -6.25 12.09
C TYR A 74 4.13 -6.54 10.92
N LEU A 75 4.04 -5.62 9.95
CA LEU A 75 3.21 -5.79 8.75
C LEU A 75 3.72 -6.94 7.87
N TYR A 76 5.03 -7.07 7.75
CA TYR A 76 5.65 -8.17 7.03
C TYR A 76 5.30 -9.52 7.66
N ASP A 77 5.53 -9.68 8.95
CA ASP A 77 5.21 -10.92 9.68
C ASP A 77 3.72 -11.26 9.60
N TYR A 78 2.86 -10.24 9.69
CA TYR A 78 1.42 -10.42 9.51
C TYR A 78 1.07 -10.93 8.11
N ALA A 79 1.65 -10.34 7.07
CA ALA A 79 1.42 -10.73 5.68
C ALA A 79 1.86 -12.18 5.45
N ILE A 80 3.06 -12.56 5.92
CA ILE A 80 3.57 -13.92 5.76
C ILE A 80 2.68 -14.96 6.47
N ARG A 81 2.29 -14.69 7.71
CA ARG A 81 1.41 -15.61 8.48
C ARG A 81 0.03 -15.80 7.85
N ASN A 82 -0.43 -14.84 7.06
CA ASN A 82 -1.75 -14.88 6.43
C ASN A 82 -1.70 -15.14 4.92
N ASN A 83 -0.56 -15.53 4.36
CA ASN A 83 -0.34 -15.78 2.93
C ASN A 83 -0.71 -14.57 2.04
N LEU A 84 -0.49 -13.37 2.52
CA LEU A 84 -0.70 -12.15 1.76
C LEU A 84 0.57 -11.76 1.02
N LEU A 85 0.40 -11.15 -0.13
CA LEU A 85 1.47 -10.49 -0.86
C LEU A 85 1.91 -9.22 -0.12
N ILE A 86 3.09 -8.73 -0.43
CA ILE A 86 3.57 -7.47 0.09
C ILE A 86 3.89 -6.47 -1.02
N SER A 87 3.70 -5.20 -0.73
CA SER A 87 4.13 -4.09 -1.58
C SER A 87 4.83 -3.03 -0.74
N ALA A 88 5.47 -2.10 -1.41
CA ALA A 88 6.08 -0.94 -0.80
C ALA A 88 5.97 0.26 -1.73
N GLY A 89 5.87 1.45 -1.19
CA GLY A 89 5.77 2.68 -1.95
C GLY A 89 6.19 3.90 -1.14
N SER A 90 6.56 4.99 -1.79
CA SER A 90 6.96 6.22 -1.12
C SER A 90 5.79 7.08 -0.65
N ASP A 91 4.58 6.79 -1.13
CA ASP A 91 3.39 7.64 -0.94
C ASP A 91 3.61 9.10 -1.42
N PHE A 92 4.43 9.27 -2.45
CA PHE A 92 4.81 10.58 -2.97
C PHE A 92 3.63 11.30 -3.64
N HIS A 93 3.31 12.49 -3.15
CA HIS A 93 2.20 13.32 -3.63
C HIS A 93 2.66 14.65 -4.25
N GLY A 94 3.89 14.70 -4.77
CA GLY A 94 4.45 15.90 -5.37
C GLY A 94 5.34 16.71 -4.43
N SER A 95 5.94 17.79 -4.94
CA SER A 95 7.02 18.54 -4.28
C SER A 95 6.61 19.36 -3.05
N LYS A 96 5.35 19.39 -2.66
CA LYS A 96 4.84 20.27 -1.59
C LYS A 96 4.86 19.69 -0.17
N GLY A 97 5.37 18.49 0.04
CA GLY A 97 5.27 17.88 1.37
C GLY A 97 6.47 17.07 1.80
N HIS A 98 6.92 16.15 0.98
CA HIS A 98 8.00 15.23 1.34
C HIS A 98 8.87 14.94 0.13
N ASN A 99 10.16 15.18 0.30
CA ASN A 99 11.17 15.00 -0.77
C ASN A 99 11.68 13.55 -0.87
N ASN A 100 11.01 12.59 -0.21
CA ASN A 100 11.51 11.24 -0.14
C ASN A 100 10.76 10.36 -1.15
N LEU A 101 11.42 10.06 -2.27
CA LEU A 101 10.95 9.07 -3.25
C LEU A 101 11.31 7.64 -2.85
N MET A 102 11.83 7.45 -1.64
CA MET A 102 12.44 6.20 -1.21
C MET A 102 11.58 5.47 -0.21
N VAL A 103 11.61 4.17 -0.30
CA VAL A 103 11.05 3.26 0.67
C VAL A 103 12.14 2.90 1.68
N ASN A 104 11.80 2.89 2.96
CA ASN A 104 12.75 2.61 4.04
C ASN A 104 12.51 1.20 4.61
N TYR A 105 13.56 0.65 5.24
CA TYR A 105 13.48 -0.57 6.06
C TYR A 105 13.07 -1.86 5.33
N LEU A 106 13.22 -1.96 4.01
CA LEU A 106 13.05 -3.22 3.31
C LEU A 106 14.30 -4.09 3.47
N SER A 107 14.10 -5.35 3.84
CA SER A 107 15.14 -6.37 3.78
C SER A 107 15.24 -6.95 2.36
N GLU A 108 16.36 -7.61 2.04
CA GLU A 108 16.51 -8.32 0.76
C GLU A 108 15.40 -9.35 0.53
N GLU A 109 14.99 -10.07 1.58
CA GLU A 109 13.88 -11.03 1.48
C GLU A 109 12.55 -10.34 1.12
N MET A 110 12.26 -9.18 1.69
CA MET A 110 11.07 -8.40 1.35
C MET A 110 11.11 -7.91 -0.10
N GLU A 111 12.27 -7.43 -0.56
CA GLU A 111 12.49 -6.99 -1.94
C GLU A 111 12.25 -8.14 -2.92
N ASP A 112 12.83 -9.31 -2.68
CA ASP A 112 12.65 -10.51 -3.52
C ASP A 112 11.18 -10.93 -3.58
N ARG A 113 10.45 -10.85 -2.46
CA ARG A 113 9.02 -11.19 -2.43
C ARG A 113 8.18 -10.21 -3.23
N ILE A 114 8.52 -8.92 -3.19
CA ILE A 114 7.83 -7.89 -3.99
C ILE A 114 8.11 -8.14 -5.49
N GLU A 115 9.35 -8.39 -5.87
CA GLU A 115 9.73 -8.61 -7.26
C GLU A 115 9.07 -9.85 -7.86
N ASN A 116 8.87 -10.90 -7.06
CA ASN A 116 8.32 -12.18 -7.53
C ASN A 116 6.86 -12.13 -8.00
N TRP A 117 6.04 -11.21 -7.48
CA TRP A 117 4.63 -11.13 -7.89
C TRP A 117 4.35 -10.00 -8.90
N ILE A 118 5.26 -9.04 -9.04
CA ILE A 118 5.12 -7.98 -10.05
C ILE A 118 5.28 -8.61 -11.42
N PRO A 119 4.30 -8.48 -12.34
CA PRO A 119 4.45 -8.96 -13.71
C PRO A 119 5.72 -8.37 -14.30
N THR A 120 6.57 -9.21 -14.88
CA THR A 120 7.76 -8.75 -15.57
C THR A 120 7.37 -7.89 -16.77
N VAL A 121 7.29 -6.58 -16.55
CA VAL A 121 7.28 -5.63 -17.64
C VAL A 121 8.68 -5.68 -18.27
N PRO A 122 8.83 -5.75 -19.61
CA PRO A 122 10.13 -5.69 -20.25
C PRO A 122 10.83 -4.37 -19.86
N GLY A 123 11.85 -4.48 -19.00
CA GLY A 123 12.51 -3.34 -18.38
C GLY A 123 12.43 -3.48 -16.87
N LYS A 124 13.48 -4.01 -16.25
CA LYS A 124 13.54 -4.30 -14.81
C LYS A 124 13.05 -3.10 -13.99
N VAL A 125 12.00 -3.32 -13.19
CA VAL A 125 11.69 -2.44 -12.06
C VAL A 125 12.84 -2.61 -11.06
N LYS A 126 13.76 -1.65 -11.03
CA LYS A 126 14.78 -1.60 -9.98
C LYS A 126 14.20 -0.85 -8.80
N ILE A 127 14.10 -1.53 -7.66
CA ILE A 127 13.90 -0.84 -6.37
C ILE A 127 15.17 -0.01 -6.14
N LEU A 128 15.03 1.31 -6.11
CA LEU A 128 16.15 2.20 -5.86
C LEU A 128 16.52 2.10 -4.38
N LYS A 129 17.67 1.47 -4.11
CA LYS A 129 18.27 1.41 -2.77
C LYS A 129 18.94 2.74 -2.45
N LYS A 130 18.86 3.16 -1.17
CA LYS A 130 19.73 4.20 -0.61
C LYS A 130 21.15 3.70 -0.50
#